data_5b0152f0d874073e53f6820c9bf8aa98
#
_entry.id   5b0152f0d874073e53f6820c9bf8aa98
#
_cell.length_a   1.000
_cell.length_b   1.000
_cell.length_c   1.000
_cell.angle_alpha   90.00
_cell.angle_beta   90.00
_cell.angle_gamma   90.00
#
_symmetry.space_group_name_H-M   'P 1'
#
loop_
_entity.id
_entity.type
_entity.pdbx_description
1 polymer ?
#
loop_
_entity_poly.entity_id
_entity_poly.type
_entity_poly.pdbx_seq_one_letter_code
_entity_poly.pdbx_strand_id
1 'polypeptide(L)'
;MLASYSMLRGFLNALDAHDKICSNFFICQAAQESSKAGQFGQLLAKVASSNAESWLTSINATLHMGTMNAGIYGVNGITTEQGCELNFPCKNIQKTFKKPKLL
;
A
#
# COMPACT_ATOMS: atom_id res chain seq x y z
N MET A 1 -10.36 -11.35 6.84
CA MET A 1 -9.18 -12.18 6.53
C MET A 1 -8.43 -11.67 5.33
N LEU A 2 -9.11 -11.63 4.19
CA LEU A 2 -8.46 -11.21 2.96
C LEU A 2 -7.93 -9.78 3.04
N ALA A 3 -8.72 -8.89 3.62
CA ALA A 3 -8.32 -7.49 3.74
C ALA A 3 -7.07 -7.34 4.61
N SER A 4 -7.03 -8.08 5.73
CA SER A 4 -5.86 -8.04 6.62
C SER A 4 -4.63 -8.55 5.91
N TYR A 5 -4.78 -9.62 5.13
CA TYR A 5 -3.67 -10.18 4.40
C TYR A 5 -3.14 -9.19 3.35
N SER A 6 -4.05 -8.52 2.65
CA SER A 6 -3.65 -7.53 1.65
C SER A 6 -2.85 -6.40 2.29
N MET A 7 -3.32 -5.89 3.43
CA MET A 7 -2.62 -4.81 4.10
C MET A 7 -1.25 -5.26 4.64
N LEU A 8 -1.17 -6.50 5.14
CA LEU A 8 0.11 -7.01 5.61
C LEU A 8 1.11 -7.13 4.46
N ARG A 9 0.67 -7.65 3.32
CA ARG A 9 1.55 -7.74 2.15
C ARG A 9 2.02 -6.36 1.71
N GLY A 10 1.09 -5.40 1.68
CA GLY A 10 1.45 -4.03 1.31
C GLY A 10 2.48 -3.45 2.26
N PHE A 11 2.28 -3.67 3.55
CA PHE A 11 3.22 -3.18 4.55
C PHE A 11 4.62 -3.78 4.33
N LEU A 12 4.69 -5.10 4.13
CA LEU A 12 5.97 -5.76 3.93
C LEU A 12 6.65 -5.30 2.65
N ASN A 13 5.89 -5.13 1.60
CA ASN A 13 6.46 -4.62 0.35
C ASN A 13 6.93 -3.18 0.49
N ALA A 14 6.17 -2.35 1.21
CA ALA A 14 6.57 -0.97 1.44
C ALA A 14 7.83 -0.91 2.29
N LEU A 15 7.94 -1.78 3.27
CA LEU A 15 9.13 -1.83 4.12
C LEU A 15 10.38 -2.12 3.31
N ASP A 16 10.22 -2.93 2.26
CA ASP A 16 11.33 -3.35 1.41
C ASP A 16 11.58 -2.41 0.23
N ALA A 17 10.75 -1.39 0.08
CA ALA A 17 10.85 -0.49 -1.05
C ALA A 17 12.11 0.37 -0.98
N HIS A 18 12.65 0.72 -2.15
CA HIS A 18 13.88 1.50 -2.24
C HIS A 18 13.63 3.00 -2.39
N ASP A 19 12.40 3.41 -2.64
CA ASP A 19 12.09 4.82 -2.76
C ASP A 19 10.67 5.09 -2.29
N LYS A 20 10.37 6.38 -2.10
CA LYS A 20 9.10 6.81 -1.54
C LYS A 20 7.93 6.47 -2.45
N ILE A 21 8.13 6.59 -3.75
CA ILE A 21 7.04 6.33 -4.70
C ILE A 21 6.64 4.87 -4.64
N CYS A 22 7.62 3.97 -4.62
CA CYS A 22 7.31 2.55 -4.54
C CYS A 22 6.68 2.19 -3.20
N SER A 23 7.17 2.77 -2.11
CA SER A 23 6.58 2.53 -0.80
C SER A 23 5.09 2.92 -0.82
N ASN A 24 4.79 4.11 -1.31
CA ASN A 24 3.42 4.57 -1.38
C ASN A 24 2.57 3.75 -2.34
N PHE A 25 3.17 3.31 -3.44
CA PHE A 25 2.47 2.46 -4.39
C PHE A 25 1.97 1.17 -3.73
N PHE A 26 2.84 0.51 -2.98
CA PHE A 26 2.45 -0.76 -2.36
C PHE A 26 1.34 -0.58 -1.34
N ILE A 27 1.38 0.50 -0.58
CA ILE A 27 0.32 0.77 0.40
C ILE A 27 -0.98 1.12 -0.33
N CYS A 28 -0.90 1.93 -1.38
CA CYS A 28 -2.07 2.28 -2.17
C CYS A 28 -2.73 1.02 -2.76
N GLN A 29 -1.93 0.16 -3.34
CA GLN A 29 -2.44 -1.06 -3.94
C GLN A 29 -3.06 -1.98 -2.90
N ALA A 30 -2.41 -2.12 -1.76
CA ALA A 30 -2.95 -2.94 -0.69
C ALA A 30 -4.28 -2.39 -0.18
N ALA A 31 -4.38 -1.08 -0.03
CA ALA A 31 -5.60 -0.45 0.44
C ALA A 31 -6.73 -0.62 -0.58
N GLN A 32 -6.40 -0.51 -1.86
CA GLN A 32 -7.38 -0.73 -2.91
C GLN A 32 -7.92 -2.16 -2.86
N GLU A 33 -7.05 -3.12 -2.70
CA GLU A 33 -7.45 -4.51 -2.58
C GLU A 33 -8.27 -4.76 -1.32
N SER A 34 -7.82 -4.19 -0.22
CA SER A 34 -8.54 -4.34 1.06
C SER A 34 -9.96 -3.79 0.96
N SER A 35 -10.13 -2.68 0.25
CA SER A 35 -11.44 -2.04 0.15
C SER A 35 -12.45 -2.89 -0.61
N LYS A 36 -12.00 -3.87 -1.36
CA LYS A 36 -12.91 -4.77 -2.05
C LYS A 36 -13.69 -5.66 -1.07
N ALA A 37 -13.25 -5.74 0.16
CA ALA A 37 -13.96 -6.49 1.20
C ALA A 37 -15.11 -5.69 1.83
N GLY A 38 -15.44 -4.54 1.27
CA GLY A 38 -16.57 -3.73 1.73
C GLY A 38 -16.16 -2.74 2.81
N GLN A 39 -17.13 -2.32 3.61
CA GLN A 39 -16.88 -1.28 4.61
C GLN A 39 -15.81 -1.68 5.61
N PHE A 40 -15.80 -2.94 6.02
CA PHE A 40 -14.77 -3.40 6.95
C PHE A 40 -13.39 -3.28 6.33
N GLY A 41 -13.25 -3.68 5.07
CA GLY A 41 -11.97 -3.59 4.38
C GLY A 41 -11.53 -2.15 4.20
N GLN A 42 -12.47 -1.24 3.93
CA GLN A 42 -12.15 0.18 3.81
C GLN A 42 -11.63 0.74 5.12
N LEU A 43 -12.32 0.44 6.21
CA LEU A 43 -11.90 0.91 7.52
C LEU A 43 -10.55 0.32 7.90
N LEU A 44 -10.38 -0.97 7.67
CA LEU A 44 -9.12 -1.64 7.98
C LEU A 44 -7.98 -1.01 7.21
N ALA A 45 -8.19 -0.69 5.93
CA ALA A 45 -7.15 -0.07 5.11
C ALA A 45 -6.74 1.27 5.67
N LYS A 46 -7.71 2.09 6.11
CA LYS A 46 -7.39 3.40 6.65
C LYS A 46 -6.62 3.30 7.96
N VAL A 47 -7.08 2.43 8.86
CA VAL A 47 -6.43 2.26 10.15
C VAL A 47 -5.04 1.67 9.98
N ALA A 48 -4.94 0.63 9.14
CA ALA A 48 -3.66 -0.02 8.93
C ALA A 48 -2.66 0.90 8.25
N SER A 49 -3.12 1.73 7.31
CA SER A 49 -2.23 2.68 6.64
C SER A 49 -1.70 3.72 7.61
N SER A 50 -2.53 4.18 8.53
CA SER A 50 -2.09 5.13 9.54
C SER A 50 -1.05 4.50 10.47
N ASN A 51 -1.32 3.27 10.91
CA ASN A 51 -0.37 2.56 11.78
C ASN A 51 0.91 2.24 11.05
N ALA A 52 0.81 1.88 9.77
CA ALA A 52 1.99 1.59 8.96
C ALA A 52 2.87 2.82 8.81
N GLU A 53 2.26 3.99 8.61
CA GLU A 53 3.06 5.20 8.49
C GLU A 53 3.84 5.46 9.76
N SER A 54 3.21 5.30 10.92
CA SER A 54 3.88 5.51 12.20
C SER A 54 5.07 4.56 12.35
N TRP A 55 4.88 3.31 11.99
CA TRP A 55 5.92 2.30 12.07
C TRP A 55 7.05 2.52 11.07
N LEU A 56 6.68 2.73 9.82
CA LEU A 56 7.66 2.85 8.74
C LEU A 56 8.45 4.14 8.86
N THR A 57 7.81 5.24 9.27
CA THR A 57 8.56 6.49 9.41
C THR A 57 9.50 6.47 10.59
N SER A 58 9.27 5.61 11.57
CA SER A 58 10.23 5.46 12.66
C SER A 58 11.51 4.78 12.16
N ILE A 59 11.42 4.02 11.08
CA ILE A 59 12.58 3.37 10.48
C ILE A 59 13.26 4.32 9.49
N ASN A 60 12.48 4.94 8.61
CA ASN A 60 13.01 5.87 7.62
C ASN A 60 11.93 6.89 7.28
N ALA A 61 11.96 8.03 7.95
CA ALA A 61 10.91 9.03 7.81
C ALA A 61 10.78 9.55 6.38
N THR A 62 11.92 9.81 5.74
CA THR A 62 11.89 10.37 4.39
C THR A 62 11.28 9.39 3.39
N LEU A 63 11.67 8.12 3.50
CA LEU A 63 11.23 7.12 2.55
C LEU A 63 9.74 6.82 2.68
N HIS A 64 9.22 6.82 3.90
CA HIS A 64 7.87 6.36 4.15
C HIS A 64 6.86 7.46 4.46
N MET A 65 7.27 8.71 4.30
CA MET A 65 6.35 9.82 4.51
C MET A 65 5.22 9.74 3.49
N GLY A 66 3.99 9.92 3.96
CA GLY A 66 2.83 9.88 3.05
C GLY A 66 2.14 8.53 2.97
N THR A 67 2.57 7.55 3.76
CA THR A 67 1.97 6.21 3.73
C THR A 67 0.47 6.25 3.99
N MET A 68 0.04 7.00 5.00
CA MET A 68 -1.38 7.07 5.32
C MET A 68 -2.18 7.68 4.18
N ASN A 69 -1.66 8.75 3.58
CA ASN A 69 -2.35 9.39 2.46
C ASN A 69 -2.44 8.47 1.26
N ALA A 70 -1.40 7.68 1.01
CA ALA A 70 -1.43 6.72 -0.08
C ALA A 70 -2.52 5.67 0.16
N GLY A 71 -2.66 5.21 1.40
CA GLY A 71 -3.69 4.24 1.73
C GLY A 71 -5.09 4.82 1.57
N ILE A 72 -5.28 6.05 2.04
CA ILE A 72 -6.58 6.72 1.90
C ILE A 72 -6.91 6.91 0.42
N TYR A 73 -5.93 7.28 -0.38
CA TYR A 73 -6.14 7.41 -1.81
C TYR A 73 -6.56 6.08 -2.42
N GLY A 74 -5.95 4.97 -1.97
CA GLY A 74 -6.31 3.65 -2.47
C GLY A 74 -7.75 3.27 -2.14
N VAL A 75 -8.27 3.75 -1.00
CA VAL A 75 -9.65 3.46 -0.63
C VAL A 75 -10.63 4.37 -1.37
N ASN A 76 -10.35 5.66 -1.42
CA ASN A 76 -11.35 6.66 -1.84
C ASN A 76 -11.11 7.26 -3.21
N GLY A 77 -9.87 7.31 -3.67
CA GLY A 77 -9.52 8.10 -4.83
C GLY A 77 -9.38 7.33 -6.13
N ILE A 78 -9.57 6.01 -6.08
CA ILE A 78 -9.28 5.18 -7.24
C ILE A 78 -10.55 4.64 -7.85
N THR A 79 -10.69 4.83 -9.16
CA THR A 79 -11.81 4.28 -9.91
C THR A 79 -11.40 3.16 -10.86
N THR A 80 -10.10 2.95 -11.03
CA THR A 80 -9.59 1.89 -11.90
C THR A 80 -8.49 1.12 -11.19
N GLU A 81 -8.18 -0.06 -11.73
CA GLU A 81 -7.15 -0.89 -11.13
C GLU A 81 -5.76 -0.29 -11.26
N GLN A 82 -5.56 0.57 -12.25
CA GLN A 82 -4.27 1.20 -12.47
C GLN A 82 -4.12 2.52 -11.73
N GLY A 83 -5.10 2.91 -10.92
CA GLY A 83 -5.04 4.20 -10.24
C GLY A 83 -3.81 4.37 -9.38
N CYS A 84 -3.44 3.33 -8.63
CA CYS A 84 -2.26 3.42 -7.78
C CYS A 84 -1.00 3.57 -8.62
N GLU A 85 -0.89 2.84 -9.70
CA GLU A 85 0.28 2.91 -10.56
C GLU A 85 0.41 4.28 -11.22
N LEU A 86 -0.71 4.87 -11.61
CA LEU A 86 -0.70 6.18 -12.25
C LEU A 86 -0.30 7.27 -11.26
N ASN A 87 -0.76 7.16 -10.02
CA ASN A 87 -0.47 8.17 -9.02
C ASN A 87 0.89 7.96 -8.35
N PHE A 88 1.34 6.72 -8.25
CA PHE A 88 2.63 6.36 -7.65
C PHE A 88 3.37 5.43 -8.61
N PRO A 89 3.99 5.98 -9.67
CA PRO A 89 4.62 5.14 -10.69
C PRO A 89 5.92 4.51 -10.20
N CYS A 90 5.79 3.31 -9.67
CA CYS A 90 6.92 2.55 -9.17
C CYS A 90 7.55 1.76 -10.30
N LYS A 91 8.81 2.06 -10.63
CA LYS A 91 9.46 1.46 -11.78
C LYS A 91 9.87 0.02 -11.55
N ASN A 92 9.94 -0.40 -10.32
CA ASN A 92 10.37 -1.76 -9.99
C ASN A 92 9.22 -2.70 -9.73
N ILE A 93 8.01 -2.28 -10.08
CA ILE A 93 6.82 -3.02 -9.75
C ILE A 93 6.82 -4.44 -10.33
N GLN A 94 7.32 -4.61 -11.55
CA GLN A 94 7.31 -5.91 -12.18
C GLN A 94 8.22 -6.90 -11.47
N LYS A 95 9.36 -6.44 -11.02
CA LYS A 95 10.26 -7.31 -10.26
C LYS A 95 9.59 -7.77 -8.98
N THR A 96 8.89 -6.87 -8.35
CA THR A 96 8.19 -7.18 -7.11
C THR A 96 7.09 -8.21 -7.34
N PHE A 97 6.37 -8.07 -8.43
CA PHE A 97 5.27 -8.97 -8.72
C PHE A 97 5.70 -10.36 -9.11
N LYS A 98 6.89 -10.49 -9.68
CA LYS A 98 7.36 -11.81 -10.05
C LYS A 98 7.67 -12.66 -8.85
N LYS A 99 8.16 -12.05 -7.80
CA LYS A 99 8.51 -12.79 -6.59
C LYS A 99 7.32 -13.27 -5.79
N PRO A 100 6.26 -12.49 -5.70
CA PRO A 100 5.12 -12.92 -4.88
C PRO A 100 4.47 -14.20 -5.34
N LYS A 101 4.80 -14.67 -6.50
CA LYS A 101 4.27 -15.95 -6.92
C LYS A 101 4.68 -17.08 -5.99
N LEU A 102 5.70 -16.85 -5.23
CA LEU A 102 6.14 -17.81 -4.25
C LEU A 102 5.20 -17.89 -3.06
N LEU A 103 4.38 -16.92 -2.93
CA LEU A 103 3.39 -16.90 -1.86
C LEU A 103 2.15 -17.68 -2.28
#